data_22757a719d7c413f45f84123c9a71f27
#
_entry.id   22757a719d7c413f45f84123c9a71f27
#
_cell.length_a   1.000
_cell.length_b   1.000
_cell.length_c   1.000
_cell.angle_alpha   90.00
_cell.angle_beta   90.00
_cell.angle_gamma   90.00
#
_symmetry.space_group_name_H-M   'P 1'
#
loop_
_entity.id
_entity.type
_entity.pdbx_description
1 polymer ?
#
loop_
_entity_poly.entity_id
_entity_poly.type
_entity_poly.pdbx_seq_one_letter_code
_entity_poly.pdbx_strand_id
1 'polypeptide(L)'
;MARVFYPRDQLAPPSSAFHLFPKFMRILGKELLVNEAGEFLFAPPGTVAQLADERFDARSELYQDLKAKHFLYDNSSSPLLDVLAAKIRTKYDHMMGGTKLHIFVVTLRCDHSCEYCQVSRQIESRGEFDMSPATADRALLMMMDSPGRDLTLEIQGGEPLVAFDLIKYLIPRAKTLARERGKNLDLVVCSNLSRVTDDILFYLRDEGVKVSTSLDGPAFLHNKNRPRPGRDSYEKAVEGIERSRAILGRENVAALMTTTAASLDYPVEIVDEYVRREFHSIFLRPISPYGFAVKTRHRTGYEMDRFLDFYKRGLAHILDVNRGGYRLAEVYTQILLTKILTPHSTRYVDMQSPAGEAWNVLVYNYDGDVYASDESRMLAEMGDRTFRLGNVHKNTRRTIFTSDPALRMFQASCNQALAGCSDCAFQTYCAADPVYHYATQGDMYGNRPTSGLCARNMEVFKHLFSLIEQNDPDTMRILWSWIVGDYDPCEVAPCA
;
A
#
# COMPACT_ATOMS: atom_id res chain seq x y z
N MET A 1 8.33 20.96 -45.26
CA MET A 1 7.62 19.71 -45.63
C MET A 1 6.16 19.89 -45.26
N ALA A 2 5.25 19.77 -46.24
CA ALA A 2 3.81 19.83 -45.97
C ALA A 2 3.42 18.60 -45.16
N ARG A 3 2.66 18.78 -44.05
CA ARG A 3 2.10 17.67 -43.26
C ARG A 3 1.06 16.97 -44.15
N VAL A 4 1.29 15.70 -44.48
CA VAL A 4 0.33 14.86 -45.21
C VAL A 4 -0.59 14.26 -44.15
N PHE A 5 -1.90 14.61 -44.21
CA PHE A 5 -2.93 13.96 -43.39
C PHE A 5 -3.49 12.79 -44.22
N TYR A 6 -3.40 11.59 -43.64
CA TYR A 6 -4.04 10.43 -44.23
C TYR A 6 -5.50 10.37 -43.81
N PRO A 7 -6.45 10.05 -44.70
CA PRO A 7 -7.84 9.78 -44.32
C PRO A 7 -7.94 8.56 -43.42
N ARG A 8 -9.00 8.50 -42.58
CA ARG A 8 -9.20 7.50 -41.56
C ARG A 8 -9.18 6.05 -42.09
N ASP A 9 -9.73 5.85 -43.27
CA ASP A 9 -9.74 4.58 -44.00
C ASP A 9 -8.34 4.08 -44.39
N GLN A 10 -7.39 5.00 -44.59
CA GLN A 10 -5.98 4.64 -44.84
C GLN A 10 -5.16 4.41 -43.57
N LEU A 11 -5.72 4.78 -42.40
CA LEU A 11 -5.13 4.52 -41.08
C LEU A 11 -5.76 3.30 -40.39
N ALA A 12 -6.86 2.77 -40.94
CA ALA A 12 -7.48 1.58 -40.43
C ALA A 12 -6.59 0.34 -40.77
N PRO A 13 -6.36 -0.55 -39.82
CA PRO A 13 -5.62 -1.77 -40.11
C PRO A 13 -6.34 -2.56 -41.18
N PRO A 14 -5.58 -3.16 -42.13
CA PRO A 14 -6.16 -3.92 -43.25
C PRO A 14 -6.78 -5.26 -42.83
N SER A 15 -6.66 -5.64 -41.57
CA SER A 15 -7.17 -6.90 -41.03
C SER A 15 -8.61 -6.80 -40.51
N SER A 16 -9.30 -7.92 -40.48
CA SER A 16 -10.62 -8.06 -39.83
C SER A 16 -10.56 -8.05 -38.29
N ALA A 17 -9.36 -8.08 -37.70
CA ALA A 17 -9.15 -8.03 -36.27
C ALA A 17 -8.65 -6.66 -35.84
N PHE A 18 -9.31 -6.08 -34.83
CA PHE A 18 -8.88 -4.86 -34.15
C PHE A 18 -8.15 -5.27 -32.86
N HIS A 19 -6.98 -4.69 -32.59
CA HIS A 19 -6.23 -5.01 -31.38
C HIS A 19 -5.78 -3.78 -30.61
N LEU A 20 -5.62 -3.95 -29.29
CA LEU A 20 -4.94 -2.99 -28.41
C LEU A 20 -3.57 -3.59 -28.09
N PHE A 21 -2.50 -2.88 -28.46
CA PHE A 21 -1.16 -3.40 -28.26
C PHE A 21 -0.84 -3.53 -26.76
N PRO A 22 -0.47 -4.74 -26.28
CA PRO A 22 -0.23 -4.97 -24.86
C PRO A 22 1.12 -4.40 -24.42
N LYS A 23 1.23 -4.11 -23.14
CA LYS A 23 2.52 -4.06 -22.45
C LYS A 23 2.99 -5.50 -22.27
N PHE A 24 4.27 -5.74 -22.40
CA PHE A 24 4.77 -7.11 -22.29
C PHE A 24 6.14 -7.23 -21.65
N MET A 25 6.43 -8.43 -21.16
CA MET A 25 7.73 -8.80 -20.62
C MET A 25 8.01 -10.28 -20.91
N ARG A 26 9.27 -10.61 -21.14
CA ARG A 26 9.69 -12.02 -21.20
C ARG A 26 9.96 -12.55 -19.81
N ILE A 27 9.25 -13.60 -19.42
CA ILE A 27 9.36 -14.26 -18.13
C ILE A 27 9.16 -15.77 -18.30
N LEU A 28 9.99 -16.60 -17.64
CA LEU A 28 9.90 -18.06 -17.68
C LEU A 28 9.85 -18.66 -19.09
N GLY A 29 10.55 -18.05 -20.06
CA GLY A 29 10.56 -18.48 -21.44
C GLY A 29 9.29 -18.17 -22.25
N LYS A 30 8.33 -17.43 -21.65
CA LYS A 30 7.08 -16.97 -22.28
C LYS A 30 7.05 -15.44 -22.42
N GLU A 31 6.08 -14.94 -23.16
CA GLU A 31 5.75 -13.52 -23.23
C GLU A 31 4.54 -13.25 -22.34
N LEU A 32 4.75 -12.58 -21.19
CA LEU A 32 3.68 -12.08 -20.34
C LEU A 32 3.11 -10.82 -20.99
N LEU A 33 1.88 -10.90 -21.49
CA LEU A 33 1.11 -9.78 -22.03
C LEU A 33 0.20 -9.20 -20.94
N VAL A 34 0.10 -7.87 -20.86
CA VAL A 34 -0.78 -7.18 -19.91
C VAL A 34 -1.45 -6.00 -20.60
N ASN A 35 -2.77 -5.82 -20.38
CA ASN A 35 -3.51 -4.65 -20.88
C ASN A 35 -3.82 -3.62 -19.78
N GLU A 36 -4.49 -2.51 -20.14
CA GLU A 36 -4.81 -1.43 -19.21
C GLU A 36 -5.78 -1.84 -18.08
N ALA A 37 -6.60 -2.86 -18.30
CA ALA A 37 -7.49 -3.39 -17.25
C ALA A 37 -6.76 -4.33 -16.28
N GLY A 38 -5.51 -4.73 -16.61
CA GLY A 38 -4.76 -5.71 -15.85
C GLY A 38 -5.15 -7.15 -16.15
N GLU A 39 -5.81 -7.40 -17.29
CA GLU A 39 -5.87 -8.77 -17.80
C GLU A 39 -4.48 -9.16 -18.31
N PHE A 40 -4.10 -10.38 -18.07
CA PHE A 40 -2.80 -10.90 -18.50
C PHE A 40 -2.92 -12.27 -19.18
N LEU A 41 -1.90 -12.58 -19.98
CA LEU A 41 -1.75 -13.86 -20.65
C LEU A 41 -0.26 -14.24 -20.73
N PHE A 42 0.06 -15.48 -20.36
CA PHE A 42 1.36 -16.08 -20.65
C PHE A 42 1.34 -16.69 -22.05
N ALA A 43 1.78 -15.93 -23.03
CA ALA A 43 1.75 -16.32 -24.42
C ALA A 43 3.06 -17.01 -24.87
N PRO A 44 3.02 -17.85 -25.89
CA PRO A 44 4.23 -18.40 -26.50
C PRO A 44 5.18 -17.31 -27.00
N PRO A 45 6.51 -17.56 -27.03
CA PRO A 45 7.47 -16.64 -27.64
C PRO A 45 7.11 -16.32 -29.10
N GLY A 46 7.18 -15.03 -29.46
CA GLY A 46 6.84 -14.56 -30.81
C GLY A 46 5.39 -14.08 -30.96
N THR A 47 4.54 -14.20 -29.92
CA THR A 47 3.15 -13.69 -29.94
C THR A 47 3.10 -12.17 -30.11
N VAL A 48 4.01 -11.42 -29.47
CA VAL A 48 4.10 -9.96 -29.64
C VAL A 48 4.41 -9.57 -31.09
N ALA A 49 5.30 -10.32 -31.75
CA ALA A 49 5.59 -10.10 -33.18
C ALA A 49 4.37 -10.43 -34.06
N GLN A 50 3.63 -11.50 -33.75
CA GLN A 50 2.39 -11.82 -34.45
C GLN A 50 1.33 -10.72 -34.28
N LEU A 51 1.22 -10.13 -33.07
CA LEU A 51 0.34 -8.97 -32.81
C LEU A 51 0.76 -7.76 -33.65
N ALA A 52 2.06 -7.46 -33.72
CA ALA A 52 2.58 -6.34 -34.49
C ALA A 52 2.38 -6.51 -36.01
N ASP A 53 2.50 -7.76 -36.49
CA ASP A 53 2.35 -8.12 -37.90
C ASP A 53 0.90 -8.44 -38.30
N GLU A 54 -0.03 -8.44 -37.35
CA GLU A 54 -1.46 -8.81 -37.51
C GLU A 54 -1.67 -10.22 -38.11
N ARG A 55 -0.77 -11.16 -37.77
CA ARG A 55 -0.75 -12.52 -38.33
C ARG A 55 -1.32 -13.53 -37.35
N PHE A 56 -2.63 -13.73 -37.37
CA PHE A 56 -3.30 -14.71 -36.54
C PHE A 56 -4.14 -15.68 -37.35
N ASP A 57 -4.07 -16.94 -36.97
CA ASP A 57 -5.11 -17.90 -37.33
C ASP A 57 -6.30 -17.74 -36.36
N ALA A 58 -7.42 -17.23 -36.86
CA ALA A 58 -8.63 -17.02 -36.05
C ALA A 58 -9.21 -18.32 -35.43
N ARG A 59 -8.76 -19.48 -35.87
CA ARG A 59 -9.13 -20.77 -35.32
C ARG A 59 -8.19 -21.27 -34.23
N SER A 60 -7.04 -20.60 -34.02
CA SER A 60 -6.08 -21.01 -33.01
C SER A 60 -6.61 -20.72 -31.60
N GLU A 61 -6.22 -21.56 -30.65
CA GLU A 61 -6.49 -21.37 -29.22
C GLU A 61 -5.94 -20.02 -28.73
N LEU A 62 -4.70 -19.69 -29.15
CA LEU A 62 -4.07 -18.40 -28.83
C LEU A 62 -4.94 -17.20 -29.27
N TYR A 63 -5.57 -17.25 -30.45
CA TYR A 63 -6.47 -16.18 -30.89
C TYR A 63 -7.68 -16.03 -29.97
N GLN A 64 -8.27 -17.14 -29.53
CA GLN A 64 -9.41 -17.13 -28.61
C GLN A 64 -9.00 -16.61 -27.23
N ASP A 65 -7.84 -17.00 -26.72
CA ASP A 65 -7.29 -16.51 -25.45
C ASP A 65 -7.01 -14.99 -25.50
N LEU A 66 -6.37 -14.52 -26.56
CA LEU A 66 -6.12 -13.09 -26.77
C LEU A 66 -7.44 -12.30 -26.83
N LYS A 67 -8.48 -12.84 -27.43
CA LYS A 67 -9.80 -12.24 -27.49
C LYS A 67 -10.49 -12.26 -26.14
N ALA A 68 -10.48 -13.40 -25.44
CA ALA A 68 -11.07 -13.56 -24.10
C ALA A 68 -10.45 -12.61 -23.07
N LYS A 69 -9.15 -12.33 -23.23
CA LYS A 69 -8.38 -11.42 -22.37
C LYS A 69 -8.34 -9.97 -22.88
N HIS A 70 -9.19 -9.61 -23.84
CA HIS A 70 -9.33 -8.24 -24.37
C HIS A 70 -8.06 -7.69 -25.06
N PHE A 71 -7.25 -8.53 -25.68
CA PHE A 71 -6.15 -8.11 -26.54
C PHE A 71 -6.56 -7.99 -28.00
N LEU A 72 -7.60 -8.74 -28.42
CA LEU A 72 -8.15 -8.74 -29.78
C LEU A 72 -9.66 -8.51 -29.78
N TYR A 73 -10.15 -7.91 -30.87
CA TYR A 73 -11.57 -7.62 -31.10
C TYR A 73 -11.93 -7.94 -32.56
N ASP A 74 -13.14 -8.38 -32.80
CA ASP A 74 -13.63 -8.65 -34.17
C ASP A 74 -13.84 -7.37 -34.96
N ASN A 75 -14.22 -6.28 -34.28
CA ASN A 75 -14.44 -4.96 -34.87
C ASN A 75 -14.44 -3.85 -33.80
N SER A 76 -14.41 -2.59 -34.23
CA SER A 76 -14.35 -1.41 -33.34
C SER A 76 -15.62 -1.17 -32.51
N SER A 77 -16.72 -1.88 -32.76
CA SER A 77 -17.97 -1.79 -32.02
C SER A 77 -18.26 -3.06 -31.22
N SER A 78 -17.23 -3.88 -30.95
CA SER A 78 -17.36 -5.08 -30.15
C SER A 78 -17.85 -4.78 -28.73
N PRO A 79 -18.87 -5.50 -28.19
CA PRO A 79 -19.31 -5.39 -26.81
C PRO A 79 -18.18 -5.65 -25.78
N LEU A 80 -17.12 -6.36 -26.17
CA LEU A 80 -15.95 -6.61 -25.32
C LEU A 80 -15.21 -5.31 -24.96
N LEU A 81 -15.32 -4.25 -25.77
CA LEU A 81 -14.77 -2.93 -25.45
C LEU A 81 -15.49 -2.28 -24.28
N ASP A 82 -16.82 -2.45 -24.19
CA ASP A 82 -17.60 -1.97 -23.04
C ASP A 82 -17.24 -2.70 -21.76
N VAL A 83 -17.00 -4.02 -21.85
CA VAL A 83 -16.55 -4.83 -20.72
C VAL A 83 -15.16 -4.38 -20.27
N LEU A 84 -14.22 -4.16 -21.22
CA LEU A 84 -12.90 -3.63 -20.91
C LEU A 84 -12.99 -2.26 -20.21
N ALA A 85 -13.82 -1.36 -20.73
CA ALA A 85 -14.02 -0.04 -20.14
C ALA A 85 -14.60 -0.13 -18.71
N ALA A 86 -15.52 -1.08 -18.45
CA ALA A 86 -16.04 -1.33 -17.12
C ALA A 86 -14.95 -1.83 -16.17
N LYS A 87 -14.11 -2.78 -16.59
CA LYS A 87 -12.96 -3.27 -15.81
C LYS A 87 -11.97 -2.16 -15.47
N ILE A 88 -11.63 -1.29 -16.43
CA ILE A 88 -10.75 -0.14 -16.22
C ILE A 88 -11.37 0.83 -15.18
N ARG A 89 -12.66 1.17 -15.30
CA ARG A 89 -13.34 2.03 -14.31
C ARG A 89 -13.32 1.43 -12.92
N THR A 90 -13.53 0.12 -12.79
CA THR A 90 -13.45 -0.60 -11.50
C THR A 90 -12.06 -0.52 -10.90
N LYS A 91 -11.01 -0.67 -11.71
CA LYS A 91 -9.62 -0.58 -11.26
C LYS A 91 -9.25 0.83 -10.75
N TYR A 92 -9.85 1.86 -11.32
CA TYR A 92 -9.61 3.26 -10.94
C TYR A 92 -10.70 3.87 -10.04
N ASP A 93 -11.55 3.05 -9.41
CA ASP A 93 -12.66 3.53 -8.56
C ASP A 93 -12.18 4.37 -7.36
N HIS A 94 -10.94 4.15 -6.90
CA HIS A 94 -10.32 4.94 -5.84
C HIS A 94 -10.24 6.44 -6.15
N MET A 95 -10.21 6.81 -7.43
CA MET A 95 -10.19 8.21 -7.86
C MET A 95 -11.50 8.95 -7.56
N MET A 96 -12.62 8.23 -7.50
CA MET A 96 -13.95 8.81 -7.36
C MET A 96 -14.31 9.14 -5.90
N GLY A 97 -13.70 8.45 -4.94
CA GLY A 97 -14.04 8.58 -3.51
C GLY A 97 -13.35 9.75 -2.79
N GLY A 98 -12.30 10.30 -3.37
CA GLY A 98 -11.44 11.28 -2.69
C GLY A 98 -10.75 10.70 -1.45
N THR A 99 -10.28 11.56 -0.57
CA THR A 99 -9.50 11.18 0.61
C THR A 99 -10.35 10.34 1.58
N LYS A 100 -9.92 9.12 1.81
CA LYS A 100 -10.52 8.20 2.77
C LYS A 100 -9.70 8.11 4.06
N LEU A 101 -8.38 8.04 3.95
CA LEU A 101 -7.46 7.91 5.08
C LEU A 101 -7.01 9.28 5.57
N HIS A 102 -7.26 9.55 6.83
CA HIS A 102 -6.86 10.78 7.52
C HIS A 102 -6.00 10.42 8.72
N ILE A 103 -4.71 10.74 8.65
CA ILE A 103 -3.74 10.44 9.70
C ILE A 103 -3.55 11.68 10.56
N PHE A 104 -3.79 11.55 11.86
CA PHE A 104 -3.60 12.60 12.85
C PHE A 104 -2.38 12.29 13.70
N VAL A 105 -1.32 13.05 13.51
CA VAL A 105 -0.10 12.96 14.33
C VAL A 105 -0.29 13.79 15.57
N VAL A 106 -0.86 13.16 16.60
CA VAL A 106 -1.27 13.86 17.83
C VAL A 106 -0.10 14.26 18.72
N THR A 107 1.05 13.59 18.58
CA THR A 107 2.28 13.91 19.31
C THR A 107 3.49 13.27 18.62
N LEU A 108 4.68 13.86 18.76
CA LEU A 108 5.94 13.19 18.41
C LEU A 108 6.64 12.57 19.63
N ARG A 109 6.11 12.72 20.82
CA ARG A 109 6.69 12.15 22.05
C ARG A 109 6.56 10.63 22.05
N CYS A 110 7.62 9.94 22.49
CA CYS A 110 7.65 8.49 22.54
C CYS A 110 8.57 8.01 23.65
N ASP A 111 8.21 6.90 24.29
CA ASP A 111 8.98 6.21 25.32
C ASP A 111 10.02 5.22 24.77
N HIS A 112 9.99 4.96 23.44
CA HIS A 112 10.94 4.11 22.75
C HIS A 112 12.02 4.90 22.02
N SER A 113 13.14 4.24 21.69
CA SER A 113 14.28 4.80 20.97
C SER A 113 14.65 3.96 19.74
N CYS A 114 13.67 3.52 18.97
CA CYS A 114 13.86 2.68 17.80
C CYS A 114 14.89 3.30 16.84
N GLU A 115 15.93 2.53 16.47
CA GLU A 115 17.02 3.03 15.62
C GLU A 115 16.54 3.33 14.19
N TYR A 116 15.55 2.60 13.71
CA TYR A 116 14.94 2.79 12.39
C TYR A 116 13.70 3.72 12.41
N CYS A 117 13.45 4.43 13.51
CA CYS A 117 12.26 5.28 13.64
C CYS A 117 12.22 6.32 12.52
N GLN A 118 11.23 6.20 11.67
CA GLN A 118 11.02 7.09 10.53
C GLN A 118 10.26 8.37 10.93
N VAL A 119 9.49 8.35 12.04
CA VAL A 119 8.65 9.47 12.46
C VAL A 119 9.40 10.62 13.17
N SER A 120 10.70 10.50 13.37
CA SER A 120 11.52 11.52 14.05
C SER A 120 11.04 11.84 15.47
N ARG A 121 10.75 10.79 16.25
CA ARG A 121 10.20 10.88 17.61
C ARG A 121 10.98 11.85 18.50
N GLN A 122 10.28 12.44 19.48
CA GLN A 122 10.82 13.31 20.53
C GLN A 122 10.75 12.62 21.89
N ILE A 123 11.52 13.13 22.87
CA ILE A 123 11.45 12.66 24.26
C ILE A 123 10.14 13.08 24.91
N GLU A 124 9.68 12.33 25.91
CA GLU A 124 8.36 12.51 26.52
C GLU A 124 8.16 13.88 27.18
N SER A 125 9.22 14.54 27.66
CA SER A 125 9.12 15.84 28.32
C SER A 125 8.89 17.03 27.37
N ARG A 126 8.90 16.80 26.05
CA ARG A 126 8.78 17.86 25.03
C ARG A 126 7.34 18.04 24.56
N GLY A 127 6.48 18.61 25.45
CA GLY A 127 5.06 18.84 25.17
C GLY A 127 4.78 19.83 24.03
N GLU A 128 5.77 20.59 23.56
CA GLU A 128 5.65 21.45 22.39
C GLU A 128 5.41 20.70 21.08
N PHE A 129 5.58 19.37 21.09
CA PHE A 129 5.28 18.49 19.96
C PHE A 129 3.92 17.79 20.06
N ASP A 130 3.04 18.29 20.91
CA ASP A 130 1.65 17.82 21.01
C ASP A 130 0.71 18.69 20.20
N MET A 131 -0.25 18.05 19.53
CA MET A 131 -1.34 18.74 18.84
C MET A 131 -2.26 19.41 19.86
N SER A 132 -2.59 20.68 19.62
CA SER A 132 -3.57 21.38 20.45
C SER A 132 -5.01 20.96 20.12
N PRO A 133 -5.97 21.05 21.07
CA PRO A 133 -7.38 20.82 20.77
C PRO A 133 -7.92 21.71 19.63
N ALA A 134 -7.46 22.97 19.55
CA ALA A 134 -7.84 23.88 18.47
C ALA A 134 -7.34 23.41 17.09
N THR A 135 -6.13 22.85 17.04
CA THR A 135 -5.58 22.24 15.82
C THR A 135 -6.36 20.98 15.44
N ALA A 136 -6.68 20.13 16.43
CA ALA A 136 -7.49 18.92 16.22
C ALA A 136 -8.89 19.25 15.67
N ASP A 137 -9.58 20.25 16.18
CA ASP A 137 -10.87 20.70 15.66
C ASP A 137 -10.79 21.16 14.21
N ARG A 138 -9.77 21.94 13.86
CA ARG A 138 -9.56 22.40 12.47
C ARG A 138 -9.25 21.25 11.51
N ALA A 139 -8.43 20.29 11.96
CA ALA A 139 -8.13 19.09 11.20
C ALA A 139 -9.37 18.21 10.98
N LEU A 140 -10.21 18.02 12.02
CA LEU A 140 -11.47 17.30 11.90
C LEU A 140 -12.45 17.96 10.92
N LEU A 141 -12.60 19.28 10.95
CA LEU A 141 -13.45 20.00 10.01
C LEU A 141 -12.96 19.79 8.57
N MET A 142 -11.64 19.87 8.32
CA MET A 142 -11.05 19.62 7.00
C MET A 142 -11.22 18.16 6.56
N MET A 143 -11.09 17.20 7.46
CA MET A 143 -11.36 15.78 7.21
C MET A 143 -12.82 15.58 6.77
N MET A 144 -13.79 16.19 7.48
CA MET A 144 -15.22 16.05 7.18
C MET A 144 -15.64 16.69 5.86
N ASP A 145 -14.83 17.59 5.30
CA ASP A 145 -15.02 18.16 3.95
C ASP A 145 -14.60 17.19 2.82
N SER A 146 -14.09 16.00 3.13
CA SER A 146 -13.82 14.96 2.13
C SER A 146 -15.11 14.53 1.43
N PRO A 147 -15.09 14.33 0.08
CA PRO A 147 -16.30 13.99 -0.67
C PRO A 147 -16.80 12.57 -0.35
N GLY A 148 -15.91 11.63 -0.06
CA GLY A 148 -16.25 10.25 0.27
C GLY A 148 -17.12 10.13 1.52
N ARG A 149 -17.98 9.10 1.56
CA ARG A 149 -18.82 8.81 2.71
C ARG A 149 -18.05 8.06 3.80
N ASP A 150 -17.17 7.16 3.40
CA ASP A 150 -16.38 6.32 4.29
C ASP A 150 -15.04 6.99 4.59
N LEU A 151 -14.79 7.30 5.86
CA LEU A 151 -13.58 7.96 6.33
C LEU A 151 -12.91 7.08 7.39
N THR A 152 -11.59 7.06 7.36
CA THR A 152 -10.76 6.43 8.40
C THR A 152 -9.98 7.54 9.11
N LEU A 153 -10.17 7.67 10.42
CA LEU A 153 -9.33 8.46 11.29
C LEU A 153 -8.29 7.56 11.93
N GLU A 154 -7.04 7.72 11.50
CA GLU A 154 -5.92 7.02 12.09
C GLU A 154 -5.12 7.95 12.99
N ILE A 155 -5.02 7.61 14.25
CA ILE A 155 -4.32 8.38 15.27
C ILE A 155 -2.91 7.80 15.41
N GLN A 156 -1.93 8.60 15.04
CA GLN A 156 -0.52 8.24 15.06
C GLN A 156 0.30 9.25 15.89
N GLY A 157 1.60 8.99 15.94
CA GLY A 157 2.56 9.90 16.54
C GLY A 157 3.91 9.24 16.75
N GLY A 158 4.66 9.69 17.76
CA GLY A 158 5.71 8.91 18.37
C GLY A 158 5.09 7.71 19.09
N GLU A 159 4.43 7.97 20.22
CA GLU A 159 3.50 7.07 20.91
C GLU A 159 2.23 7.86 21.26
N PRO A 160 1.12 7.66 20.54
CA PRO A 160 -0.08 8.49 20.74
C PRO A 160 -0.72 8.36 22.11
N LEU A 161 -0.55 7.23 22.82
CA LEU A 161 -1.06 7.06 24.18
C LEU A 161 -0.37 7.96 25.21
N VAL A 162 0.76 8.60 24.87
CA VAL A 162 1.37 9.67 25.68
C VAL A 162 0.47 10.91 25.72
N ALA A 163 -0.32 11.15 24.67
CA ALA A 163 -1.27 12.23 24.55
C ALA A 163 -2.74 11.74 24.68
N PHE A 164 -3.01 10.76 25.56
CA PHE A 164 -4.31 10.09 25.65
C PHE A 164 -5.48 11.04 25.96
N ASP A 165 -5.24 12.12 26.71
CA ASP A 165 -6.27 13.12 26.97
C ASP A 165 -6.75 13.83 25.68
N LEU A 166 -5.84 14.05 24.73
CA LEU A 166 -6.22 14.55 23.42
C LEU A 166 -7.01 13.50 22.62
N ILE A 167 -6.68 12.22 22.74
CA ILE A 167 -7.45 11.14 22.10
C ILE A 167 -8.89 11.11 22.65
N LYS A 168 -9.06 11.23 23.96
CA LYS A 168 -10.39 11.34 24.61
C LYS A 168 -11.18 12.56 24.15
N TYR A 169 -10.51 13.66 23.81
CA TYR A 169 -11.15 14.83 23.23
C TYR A 169 -11.53 14.60 21.75
N LEU A 170 -10.61 14.03 20.98
CA LEU A 170 -10.70 13.91 19.53
C LEU A 170 -11.81 12.95 19.07
N ILE A 171 -11.88 11.75 19.66
CA ILE A 171 -12.78 10.67 19.19
C ILE A 171 -14.27 11.05 19.30
N PRO A 172 -14.80 11.51 20.44
CA PRO A 172 -16.21 11.89 20.52
C PRO A 172 -16.55 13.05 19.59
N ARG A 173 -15.62 13.98 19.40
CA ARG A 173 -15.76 15.11 18.49
C ARG A 173 -15.83 14.64 17.03
N ALA A 174 -14.94 13.74 16.63
CA ALA A 174 -14.93 13.13 15.29
C ALA A 174 -16.26 12.40 15.00
N LYS A 175 -16.74 11.59 15.94
CA LYS A 175 -18.02 10.86 15.82
C LYS A 175 -19.22 11.80 15.69
N THR A 176 -19.24 12.89 16.46
CA THR A 176 -20.30 13.89 16.38
C THR A 176 -20.33 14.55 15.01
N LEU A 177 -19.19 15.05 14.54
CA LEU A 177 -19.07 15.66 13.23
C LEU A 177 -19.39 14.67 12.08
N ALA A 178 -18.93 13.43 12.18
CA ALA A 178 -19.22 12.40 11.20
C ALA A 178 -20.74 12.14 11.08
N ARG A 179 -21.44 12.05 12.22
CA ARG A 179 -22.90 11.89 12.26
C ARG A 179 -23.62 13.10 11.64
N GLU A 180 -23.21 14.31 11.99
CA GLU A 180 -23.76 15.56 11.43
C GLU A 180 -23.57 15.68 9.92
N ARG A 181 -22.47 15.13 9.39
CA ARG A 181 -22.14 15.17 7.96
C ARG A 181 -22.53 13.89 7.20
N GLY A 182 -23.20 12.93 7.84
CA GLY A 182 -23.63 11.66 7.23
C GLY A 182 -22.46 10.79 6.75
N LYS A 183 -21.33 10.80 7.49
CA LYS A 183 -20.14 10.01 7.20
C LYS A 183 -20.11 8.73 8.03
N ASN A 184 -19.57 7.66 7.45
CA ASN A 184 -19.15 6.47 8.19
C ASN A 184 -17.72 6.70 8.66
N LEU A 185 -17.41 6.34 9.90
CA LEU A 185 -16.11 6.63 10.51
C LEU A 185 -15.50 5.36 11.09
N ASP A 186 -14.38 4.93 10.53
CA ASP A 186 -13.48 3.94 11.12
C ASP A 186 -12.42 4.65 11.97
N LEU A 187 -12.13 4.09 13.16
CA LEU A 187 -11.17 4.64 14.11
C LEU A 187 -10.03 3.66 14.34
N VAL A 188 -8.78 4.11 14.19
CA VAL A 188 -7.58 3.32 14.41
C VAL A 188 -6.59 4.09 15.27
N VAL A 189 -5.96 3.44 16.24
CA VAL A 189 -4.83 3.98 17.01
C VAL A 189 -3.59 3.13 16.73
N CYS A 190 -2.50 3.76 16.29
CA CYS A 190 -1.20 3.12 16.06
C CYS A 190 -0.31 3.30 17.29
N SER A 191 -0.17 2.26 18.11
CA SER A 191 0.55 2.33 19.40
C SER A 191 1.53 1.16 19.56
N ASN A 192 2.64 1.43 20.26
CA ASN A 192 3.57 0.38 20.69
C ASN A 192 3.06 -0.45 21.89
N LEU A 193 1.93 -0.07 22.45
CA LEU A 193 1.21 -0.69 23.57
C LEU A 193 1.96 -0.75 24.92
N SER A 194 3.16 -0.17 25.02
CA SER A 194 3.94 -0.20 26.28
C SER A 194 3.27 0.53 27.44
N ARG A 195 2.35 1.45 27.11
CA ARG A 195 1.63 2.31 28.06
C ARG A 195 0.16 1.95 28.23
N VAL A 196 -0.30 0.89 27.58
CA VAL A 196 -1.70 0.52 27.62
C VAL A 196 -2.10 0.07 29.04
N THR A 197 -3.26 0.56 29.49
CA THR A 197 -3.92 0.14 30.73
C THR A 197 -5.31 -0.38 30.42
N ASP A 198 -5.94 -1.10 31.34
CA ASP A 198 -7.30 -1.58 31.13
C ASP A 198 -8.30 -0.45 30.93
N ASP A 199 -8.14 0.67 31.65
CA ASP A 199 -9.00 1.87 31.47
C ASP A 199 -8.89 2.44 30.07
N ILE A 200 -7.67 2.49 29.50
CA ILE A 200 -7.45 2.89 28.09
C ILE A 200 -8.17 1.91 27.16
N LEU A 201 -8.00 0.61 27.39
CA LEU A 201 -8.60 -0.42 26.52
C LEU A 201 -10.12 -0.44 26.62
N PHE A 202 -10.71 -0.28 27.81
CA PHE A 202 -12.16 -0.15 27.97
C PHE A 202 -12.68 1.06 27.22
N TYR A 203 -11.99 2.22 27.32
CA TYR A 203 -12.36 3.40 26.55
C TYR A 203 -12.30 3.13 25.03
N LEU A 204 -11.21 2.54 24.52
CA LEU A 204 -11.06 2.25 23.10
C LEU A 204 -12.13 1.26 22.60
N ARG A 205 -12.49 0.24 23.40
CA ARG A 205 -13.58 -0.70 23.13
C ARG A 205 -14.92 0.02 23.00
N ASP A 206 -15.26 0.84 24.01
CA ASP A 206 -16.56 1.54 24.10
C ASP A 206 -16.70 2.55 22.94
N GLU A 207 -15.57 3.09 22.47
CA GLU A 207 -15.50 3.96 21.31
C GLU A 207 -15.35 3.21 19.97
N GLY A 208 -15.24 1.88 19.95
CA GLY A 208 -15.10 1.07 18.72
C GLY A 208 -13.81 1.32 17.98
N VAL A 209 -12.72 1.56 18.70
CA VAL A 209 -11.41 1.87 18.12
C VAL A 209 -10.61 0.59 17.91
N LYS A 210 -10.06 0.42 16.71
CA LYS A 210 -9.12 -0.65 16.38
C LYS A 210 -7.70 -0.22 16.75
N VAL A 211 -6.84 -1.20 17.02
CA VAL A 211 -5.43 -0.99 17.38
C VAL A 211 -4.52 -1.60 16.33
N SER A 212 -3.59 -0.79 15.84
CA SER A 212 -2.43 -1.26 15.07
C SER A 212 -1.19 -1.15 15.94
N THR A 213 -0.50 -2.25 16.17
CA THR A 213 0.69 -2.27 17.02
C THR A 213 1.93 -2.72 16.25
N SER A 214 3.04 -2.85 16.94
CA SER A 214 4.32 -3.21 16.36
C SER A 214 4.84 -4.52 16.95
N LEU A 215 5.23 -5.46 16.07
CA LEU A 215 5.89 -6.70 16.48
C LEU A 215 6.93 -7.08 15.42
N ASP A 216 8.22 -6.83 15.68
CA ASP A 216 9.30 -7.04 14.70
C ASP A 216 9.81 -8.49 14.64
N GLY A 217 9.22 -9.40 15.40
CA GLY A 217 9.60 -10.81 15.50
C GLY A 217 9.90 -11.23 16.94
N PRO A 218 10.73 -12.28 17.16
CA PRO A 218 11.03 -12.81 18.49
C PRO A 218 11.75 -11.79 19.39
N ALA A 219 11.75 -12.06 20.71
CA ALA A 219 12.20 -11.13 21.75
C ALA A 219 13.57 -10.49 21.46
N PHE A 220 14.57 -11.30 21.07
CA PHE A 220 15.92 -10.81 20.83
C PHE A 220 15.97 -9.78 19.69
N LEU A 221 15.15 -9.98 18.65
CA LEU A 221 15.08 -9.10 17.49
C LEU A 221 14.26 -7.86 17.79
N HIS A 222 13.07 -8.03 18.38
CA HIS A 222 12.20 -6.91 18.73
C HIS A 222 12.88 -5.95 19.71
N ASN A 223 13.50 -6.46 20.79
CA ASN A 223 14.23 -5.64 21.77
C ASN A 223 15.44 -4.92 21.17
N LYS A 224 16.13 -5.54 20.19
CA LYS A 224 17.23 -4.90 19.44
C LYS A 224 16.72 -3.77 18.56
N ASN A 225 15.62 -4.00 17.84
CA ASN A 225 15.07 -3.02 16.89
C ASN A 225 14.36 -1.85 17.57
N ARG A 226 13.73 -2.11 18.72
CA ARG A 226 12.88 -1.16 19.47
C ARG A 226 13.35 -0.98 20.92
N PRO A 227 14.58 -0.45 21.12
CA PRO A 227 15.08 -0.26 22.47
C PRO A 227 14.25 0.77 23.25
N ARG A 228 14.06 0.47 24.55
CA ARG A 228 13.47 1.36 25.55
C ARG A 228 14.27 1.27 26.86
N PRO A 229 14.10 2.23 27.79
CA PRO A 229 14.89 2.23 29.04
C PRO A 229 14.82 0.93 29.85
N GLY A 230 13.67 0.25 29.86
CA GLY A 230 13.48 -1.01 30.59
C GLY A 230 14.10 -2.25 29.90
N ARG A 231 14.51 -2.15 28.64
CA ARG A 231 15.00 -3.28 27.82
C ARG A 231 13.99 -4.43 27.69
N ASP A 232 12.71 -4.14 27.86
CA ASP A 232 11.58 -5.08 27.94
C ASP A 232 10.51 -4.71 26.87
N SER A 233 10.93 -4.19 25.72
CA SER A 233 10.04 -3.74 24.66
C SER A 233 9.15 -4.86 24.12
N TYR A 234 9.73 -6.06 23.94
CA TYR A 234 9.00 -7.23 23.48
C TYR A 234 7.95 -7.69 24.51
N GLU A 235 8.35 -7.81 25.78
CA GLU A 235 7.49 -8.23 26.87
C GLU A 235 6.30 -7.29 26.99
N LYS A 236 6.54 -5.98 26.91
CA LYS A 236 5.49 -4.95 26.94
C LYS A 236 4.57 -5.00 25.73
N ALA A 237 5.15 -5.19 24.53
CA ALA A 237 4.34 -5.33 23.31
C ALA A 237 3.43 -6.57 23.40
N VAL A 238 3.96 -7.72 23.81
CA VAL A 238 3.20 -8.97 23.95
C VAL A 238 2.11 -8.85 25.02
N GLU A 239 2.46 -8.36 26.21
CA GLU A 239 1.48 -8.09 27.28
C GLU A 239 0.35 -7.17 26.75
N GLY A 240 0.72 -6.08 26.07
CA GLY A 240 -0.23 -5.15 25.48
C GLY A 240 -1.11 -5.76 24.40
N ILE A 241 -0.55 -6.62 23.53
CA ILE A 241 -1.31 -7.35 22.51
C ILE A 241 -2.34 -8.28 23.16
N GLU A 242 -1.93 -9.09 24.12
CA GLU A 242 -2.80 -10.06 24.81
C GLU A 242 -3.94 -9.36 25.55
N ARG A 243 -3.62 -8.30 26.30
CA ARG A 243 -4.64 -7.47 27.01
C ARG A 243 -5.58 -6.79 26.03
N SER A 244 -5.04 -6.20 24.96
CA SER A 244 -5.86 -5.54 23.91
C SER A 244 -6.82 -6.54 23.28
N ARG A 245 -6.37 -7.74 22.92
CA ARG A 245 -7.21 -8.78 22.34
C ARG A 245 -8.29 -9.29 23.29
N ALA A 246 -7.97 -9.40 24.57
CA ALA A 246 -8.94 -9.83 25.58
C ALA A 246 -10.09 -8.82 25.74
N ILE A 247 -9.82 -7.53 25.56
CA ILE A 247 -10.79 -6.45 25.80
C ILE A 247 -11.46 -5.96 24.50
N LEU A 248 -10.69 -5.82 23.43
CA LEU A 248 -11.17 -5.26 22.15
C LEU A 248 -11.69 -6.33 21.19
N GLY A 249 -11.32 -7.61 21.37
CA GLY A 249 -11.47 -8.67 20.36
C GLY A 249 -10.21 -8.81 19.47
N ARG A 250 -9.93 -10.05 19.04
CA ARG A 250 -8.73 -10.38 18.26
C ARG A 250 -8.69 -9.67 16.91
N GLU A 251 -9.82 -9.56 16.26
CA GLU A 251 -10.02 -8.92 14.95
C GLU A 251 -9.75 -7.41 14.95
N ASN A 252 -9.75 -6.79 16.13
CA ASN A 252 -9.51 -5.35 16.31
C ASN A 252 -8.06 -5.01 16.67
N VAL A 253 -7.15 -6.02 16.70
CA VAL A 253 -5.74 -5.83 17.05
C VAL A 253 -4.85 -6.42 15.97
N ALA A 254 -4.24 -5.55 15.16
CA ALA A 254 -3.27 -5.91 14.13
C ALA A 254 -1.85 -5.58 14.57
N ALA A 255 -0.86 -6.29 14.02
CA ALA A 255 0.56 -6.00 14.24
C ALA A 255 1.29 -5.76 12.92
N LEU A 256 2.23 -4.81 12.93
CA LEU A 256 3.14 -4.52 11.83
C LEU A 256 4.59 -4.74 12.26
N MET A 257 5.40 -5.24 11.33
CA MET A 257 6.84 -5.32 11.51
C MET A 257 7.58 -4.35 10.59
N THR A 258 8.80 -4.03 10.94
CA THR A 258 9.76 -3.36 10.06
C THR A 258 11.01 -4.21 9.93
N THR A 259 11.38 -4.54 8.69
CA THR A 259 12.60 -5.30 8.40
C THR A 259 13.81 -4.38 8.53
N THR A 260 14.76 -4.74 9.41
CA THR A 260 16.08 -4.10 9.52
C THR A 260 17.16 -5.07 9.01
N ALA A 261 18.40 -4.60 8.89
CA ALA A 261 19.52 -5.49 8.57
C ALA A 261 19.60 -6.69 9.53
N ALA A 262 19.22 -6.51 10.80
CA ALA A 262 19.19 -7.59 11.79
C ALA A 262 18.07 -8.61 11.56
N SER A 263 17.01 -8.24 10.84
CA SER A 263 15.87 -9.11 10.56
C SER A 263 16.14 -10.10 9.41
N LEU A 264 17.05 -9.77 8.51
CA LEU A 264 17.22 -10.45 7.21
C LEU A 264 17.59 -11.93 7.33
N ASP A 265 18.27 -12.32 8.42
CA ASP A 265 18.69 -13.69 8.63
C ASP A 265 17.61 -14.56 9.29
N TYR A 266 16.50 -13.96 9.75
CA TYR A 266 15.47 -14.60 10.59
C TYR A 266 14.04 -14.57 10.01
N PRO A 267 13.82 -14.79 8.70
CA PRO A 267 12.46 -14.73 8.13
C PRO A 267 11.52 -15.77 8.71
N VAL A 268 12.03 -16.98 8.99
CA VAL A 268 11.26 -18.10 9.57
C VAL A 268 10.85 -17.78 11.00
N GLU A 269 11.78 -17.37 11.83
CA GLU A 269 11.54 -17.04 13.24
C GLU A 269 10.57 -15.85 13.42
N ILE A 270 10.60 -14.90 12.48
CA ILE A 270 9.65 -13.78 12.45
C ILE A 270 8.24 -14.29 12.14
N VAL A 271 8.08 -15.12 11.12
CA VAL A 271 6.79 -15.73 10.76
C VAL A 271 6.26 -16.60 11.90
N ASP A 272 7.12 -17.45 12.48
CA ASP A 272 6.75 -18.33 13.62
C ASP A 272 6.31 -17.52 14.85
N GLU A 273 6.89 -16.33 15.07
CA GLU A 273 6.43 -15.43 16.14
C GLU A 273 5.00 -14.95 15.91
N TYR A 274 4.65 -14.61 14.67
CA TYR A 274 3.28 -14.20 14.32
C TYR A 274 2.30 -15.37 14.47
N VAL A 275 2.68 -16.58 14.06
CA VAL A 275 1.89 -17.80 14.26
C VAL A 275 1.70 -18.09 15.76
N ARG A 276 2.77 -18.05 16.54
CA ARG A 276 2.75 -18.26 17.99
C ARG A 276 1.85 -17.26 18.72
N ARG A 277 1.80 -16.01 18.21
CA ARG A 277 0.93 -14.96 18.71
C ARG A 277 -0.46 -14.97 18.05
N GLU A 278 -0.78 -16.02 17.29
CA GLU A 278 -2.09 -16.22 16.66
C GLU A 278 -2.54 -15.02 15.81
N PHE A 279 -1.60 -14.40 15.07
CA PHE A 279 -1.93 -13.45 14.00
C PHE A 279 -2.26 -14.19 12.72
N HIS A 280 -3.27 -13.70 11.98
CA HIS A 280 -3.68 -14.25 10.70
C HIS A 280 -3.18 -13.41 9.50
N SER A 281 -2.38 -12.41 9.78
CA SER A 281 -1.71 -11.61 8.76
C SER A 281 -0.34 -11.12 9.24
N ILE A 282 0.59 -10.99 8.31
CA ILE A 282 1.91 -10.41 8.50
C ILE A 282 2.25 -9.52 7.31
N PHE A 283 2.89 -8.40 7.54
CA PHE A 283 3.42 -7.55 6.48
C PHE A 283 4.96 -7.55 6.57
N LEU A 284 5.63 -8.24 5.67
CA LEU A 284 7.10 -8.23 5.56
C LEU A 284 7.57 -6.88 4.99
N ARG A 285 7.46 -5.83 5.80
CA ARG A 285 7.63 -4.44 5.38
C ARG A 285 9.11 -4.04 5.34
N PRO A 286 9.63 -3.52 4.20
CA PRO A 286 11.00 -3.00 4.16
C PRO A 286 11.15 -1.75 5.03
N ILE A 287 12.41 -1.44 5.39
CA ILE A 287 12.74 -0.18 6.04
C ILE A 287 12.53 0.98 5.05
N SER A 288 11.94 2.07 5.55
CA SER A 288 11.74 3.28 4.77
C SER A 288 12.91 4.26 4.93
N PRO A 289 13.28 5.05 3.89
CA PRO A 289 14.45 5.94 3.91
C PRO A 289 14.14 7.30 4.54
N TYR A 290 13.53 7.32 5.76
CA TYR A 290 13.12 8.56 6.43
C TYR A 290 13.55 8.58 7.91
N GLY A 291 13.59 9.77 8.50
CA GLY A 291 13.81 9.96 9.92
C GLY A 291 15.15 9.44 10.42
N PHE A 292 15.12 8.77 11.57
CA PHE A 292 16.34 8.18 12.14
C PHE A 292 16.90 7.02 11.32
N ALA A 293 16.07 6.32 10.52
CA ALA A 293 16.54 5.26 9.64
C ALA A 293 17.63 5.73 8.67
N VAL A 294 17.56 6.99 8.20
CA VAL A 294 18.61 7.59 7.36
C VAL A 294 19.92 7.76 8.14
N LYS A 295 19.85 8.25 9.38
CA LYS A 295 21.02 8.47 10.24
C LYS A 295 21.69 7.15 10.67
N THR A 296 20.91 6.09 10.82
CA THR A 296 21.36 4.77 11.26
C THR A 296 21.52 3.78 10.12
N ARG A 297 21.43 4.21 8.86
CA ARG A 297 21.49 3.35 7.67
C ARG A 297 22.67 2.38 7.68
N HIS A 298 23.81 2.80 8.21
CA HIS A 298 25.00 1.95 8.33
C HIS A 298 24.82 0.74 9.28
N ARG A 299 23.79 0.75 10.16
CA ARG A 299 23.46 -0.33 11.11
C ARG A 299 22.16 -1.04 10.77
N THR A 300 21.15 -0.29 10.34
CA THR A 300 19.79 -0.79 10.14
C THR A 300 19.43 -1.02 8.66
N GLY A 301 20.17 -0.37 7.75
CA GLY A 301 19.93 -0.46 6.30
C GLY A 301 20.53 -1.71 5.68
N TYR A 302 20.07 -2.00 4.47
CA TYR A 302 20.50 -3.14 3.65
C TYR A 302 20.31 -2.83 2.18
N GLU A 303 20.94 -3.62 1.31
CA GLU A 303 20.71 -3.57 -0.13
C GLU A 303 19.42 -4.33 -0.50
N MET A 304 18.77 -3.94 -1.57
CA MET A 304 17.44 -4.42 -1.92
C MET A 304 17.40 -5.92 -2.28
N ASP A 305 18.47 -6.46 -2.84
CA ASP A 305 18.60 -7.89 -3.14
C ASP A 305 18.54 -8.77 -1.87
N ARG A 306 19.15 -8.31 -0.77
CA ARG A 306 19.06 -8.99 0.53
C ARG A 306 17.64 -8.98 1.09
N PHE A 307 16.92 -7.86 0.92
CA PHE A 307 15.51 -7.80 1.31
C PHE A 307 14.66 -8.77 0.47
N LEU A 308 14.92 -8.84 -0.82
CA LEU A 308 14.19 -9.72 -1.73
C LEU A 308 14.41 -11.21 -1.40
N ASP A 309 15.62 -11.59 -1.00
CA ASP A 309 15.90 -12.95 -0.50
C ASP A 309 15.11 -13.22 0.80
N PHE A 310 15.19 -12.31 1.76
CA PHE A 310 14.40 -12.38 3.00
C PHE A 310 12.90 -12.52 2.71
N TYR A 311 12.36 -11.68 1.83
CA TYR A 311 10.95 -11.70 1.46
C TYR A 311 10.54 -13.04 0.83
N LYS A 312 11.33 -13.55 -0.12
CA LYS A 312 11.04 -14.82 -0.81
C LYS A 312 11.08 -16.00 0.17
N ARG A 313 12.07 -16.05 1.07
CA ARG A 313 12.16 -17.08 2.12
C ARG A 313 11.01 -16.98 3.11
N GLY A 314 10.66 -15.77 3.56
CA GLY A 314 9.52 -15.54 4.42
C GLY A 314 8.20 -15.95 3.78
N LEU A 315 7.97 -15.58 2.51
CA LEU A 315 6.77 -15.95 1.78
C LEU A 315 6.67 -17.48 1.57
N ALA A 316 7.78 -18.13 1.25
CA ALA A 316 7.82 -19.60 1.13
C ALA A 316 7.41 -20.28 2.45
N HIS A 317 7.95 -19.81 3.58
CA HIS A 317 7.58 -20.35 4.89
C HIS A 317 6.11 -20.05 5.25
N ILE A 318 5.60 -18.87 4.92
CA ILE A 318 4.17 -18.53 5.08
C ILE A 318 3.27 -19.49 4.27
N LEU A 319 3.66 -19.84 3.05
CA LEU A 319 2.93 -20.83 2.25
C LEU A 319 2.96 -22.22 2.91
N ASP A 320 4.11 -22.64 3.48
CA ASP A 320 4.21 -23.91 4.19
C ASP A 320 3.37 -23.94 5.49
N VAL A 321 3.32 -22.82 6.22
CA VAL A 321 2.42 -22.65 7.38
C VAL A 321 0.95 -22.81 6.96
N ASN A 322 0.55 -22.24 5.83
CA ASN A 322 -0.80 -22.39 5.30
C ASN A 322 -1.09 -23.83 4.84
N ARG A 323 -0.12 -24.52 4.21
CA ARG A 323 -0.25 -25.96 3.87
C ARG A 323 -0.42 -26.80 5.12
N GLY A 324 0.21 -26.40 6.23
CA GLY A 324 0.04 -26.99 7.57
C GLY A 324 -1.31 -26.72 8.23
N GLY A 325 -2.22 -25.98 7.60
CA GLY A 325 -3.57 -25.71 8.08
C GLY A 325 -3.73 -24.43 8.92
N TYR A 326 -2.66 -23.64 9.13
CA TYR A 326 -2.77 -22.35 9.80
C TYR A 326 -2.85 -21.22 8.77
N ARG A 327 -3.97 -20.49 8.73
CA ARG A 327 -4.17 -19.38 7.80
C ARG A 327 -3.34 -18.16 8.25
N LEU A 328 -2.34 -17.80 7.43
CA LEU A 328 -1.53 -16.59 7.60
C LEU A 328 -1.36 -15.91 6.23
N ALA A 329 -1.87 -14.71 6.06
CA ALA A 329 -1.72 -13.94 4.83
C ALA A 329 -0.50 -13.00 4.91
N GLU A 330 0.33 -12.99 3.86
CA GLU A 330 1.32 -11.91 3.69
C GLU A 330 0.62 -10.72 3.02
N VAL A 331 0.53 -9.59 3.74
CA VAL A 331 -0.33 -8.45 3.38
C VAL A 331 0.09 -7.80 2.07
N TYR A 332 1.41 -7.62 1.82
CA TYR A 332 1.87 -7.01 0.57
C TYR A 332 1.57 -7.91 -0.63
N THR A 333 1.82 -9.22 -0.49
CA THR A 333 1.44 -10.23 -1.49
C THR A 333 -0.07 -10.20 -1.76
N GLN A 334 -0.89 -10.18 -0.71
CA GLN A 334 -2.35 -10.12 -0.83
C GLN A 334 -2.81 -8.89 -1.62
N ILE A 335 -2.24 -7.72 -1.33
CA ILE A 335 -2.51 -6.47 -2.05
C ILE A 335 -2.16 -6.63 -3.54
N LEU A 336 -0.97 -7.13 -3.85
CA LEU A 336 -0.53 -7.30 -5.24
C LEU A 336 -1.36 -8.34 -5.98
N LEU A 337 -1.65 -9.48 -5.37
CA LEU A 337 -2.50 -10.53 -5.95
C LEU A 337 -3.93 -10.04 -6.21
N THR A 338 -4.50 -9.26 -5.31
CA THR A 338 -5.81 -8.63 -5.54
C THR A 338 -5.79 -7.76 -6.79
N LYS A 339 -4.72 -6.99 -7.01
CA LYS A 339 -4.55 -6.17 -8.22
C LYS A 339 -4.31 -6.99 -9.49
N ILE A 340 -3.66 -8.15 -9.39
CA ILE A 340 -3.32 -9.04 -10.52
C ILE A 340 -4.53 -9.91 -10.90
N LEU A 341 -5.15 -10.55 -9.93
CA LEU A 341 -6.16 -11.59 -10.15
C LEU A 341 -7.60 -11.07 -10.16
N THR A 342 -7.82 -9.80 -9.78
CA THR A 342 -9.15 -9.20 -9.76
C THR A 342 -9.15 -7.81 -10.42
N PRO A 343 -10.31 -7.32 -10.91
CA PRO A 343 -10.42 -5.97 -11.42
C PRO A 343 -10.49 -4.89 -10.31
N HIS A 344 -10.47 -5.28 -9.04
CA HIS A 344 -10.72 -4.37 -7.93
C HIS A 344 -9.48 -3.56 -7.53
N SER A 345 -9.71 -2.31 -7.10
CA SER A 345 -8.72 -1.50 -6.41
C SER A 345 -8.61 -1.95 -4.94
N THR A 346 -7.39 -2.09 -4.44
CA THR A 346 -7.13 -2.42 -3.03
C THR A 346 -7.26 -1.22 -2.11
N ARG A 347 -7.26 -0.02 -2.66
CA ARG A 347 -7.21 1.27 -1.94
C ARG A 347 -6.02 1.41 -0.99
N TYR A 348 -5.01 0.56 -1.13
CA TYR A 348 -3.73 0.70 -0.43
C TYR A 348 -2.93 1.83 -1.08
N VAL A 349 -2.68 2.90 -0.33
CA VAL A 349 -2.20 4.19 -0.83
C VAL A 349 -0.91 4.08 -1.63
N ASP A 350 0.08 3.33 -1.09
CA ASP A 350 1.42 3.21 -1.69
C ASP A 350 1.44 2.44 -3.02
N MET A 351 0.33 1.77 -3.36
CA MET A 351 0.20 0.97 -4.59
C MET A 351 -0.90 1.48 -5.52
N GLN A 352 -1.30 2.75 -5.38
CA GLN A 352 -2.27 3.39 -6.27
C GLN A 352 -1.57 4.28 -7.31
N SER A 353 -2.08 4.27 -8.53
CA SER A 353 -1.72 5.19 -9.60
C SER A 353 -2.94 5.48 -10.45
N PRO A 354 -3.20 6.75 -10.77
CA PRO A 354 -2.60 7.94 -10.19
C PRO A 354 -3.02 8.14 -8.73
N ALA A 355 -2.18 8.86 -8.00
CA ALA A 355 -2.47 9.55 -6.75
C ALA A 355 -3.09 8.73 -5.61
N GLY A 356 -2.34 7.78 -5.04
CA GLY A 356 -2.58 7.38 -3.65
C GLY A 356 -2.29 8.56 -2.71
N GLU A 357 -1.07 9.07 -2.75
CA GLU A 357 -0.62 10.24 -1.99
C GLU A 357 -1.36 11.51 -2.41
N ALA A 358 -1.60 12.39 -1.45
CA ALA A 358 -2.37 13.63 -1.55
C ALA A 358 -3.85 13.45 -1.94
N TRP A 359 -4.24 12.39 -2.64
CA TRP A 359 -5.62 12.19 -3.06
C TRP A 359 -6.41 11.28 -2.10
N ASN A 360 -5.87 10.11 -1.76
CA ASN A 360 -6.55 9.13 -0.91
C ASN A 360 -6.11 9.19 0.55
N VAL A 361 -5.03 9.91 0.87
CA VAL A 361 -4.54 10.14 2.23
C VAL A 361 -4.21 11.61 2.45
N LEU A 362 -4.49 12.12 3.66
CA LEU A 362 -3.98 13.38 4.18
C LEU A 362 -3.44 13.16 5.60
N VAL A 363 -2.31 13.79 5.90
CA VAL A 363 -1.69 13.75 7.22
C VAL A 363 -1.76 15.13 7.86
N TYR A 364 -2.31 15.19 9.05
CA TYR A 364 -2.41 16.39 9.87
C TYR A 364 -1.37 16.30 10.98
N ASN A 365 -0.32 17.10 10.86
CA ASN A 365 0.76 17.09 11.84
C ASN A 365 0.38 17.86 13.12
N TYR A 366 1.09 17.61 14.21
CA TYR A 366 0.83 18.23 15.53
C TYR A 366 0.78 19.77 15.50
N ASP A 367 1.53 20.41 14.59
CA ASP A 367 1.61 21.86 14.38
C ASP A 367 0.52 22.41 13.44
N GLY A 368 -0.38 21.56 12.95
CA GLY A 368 -1.45 21.88 12.02
C GLY A 368 -1.03 21.90 10.56
N ASP A 369 0.22 21.65 10.23
CA ASP A 369 0.65 21.48 8.83
C ASP A 369 0.02 20.21 8.23
N VAL A 370 -0.33 20.30 6.94
CA VAL A 370 -1.00 19.22 6.20
C VAL A 370 -0.05 18.70 5.13
N TYR A 371 0.09 17.38 5.08
CA TYR A 371 0.98 16.68 4.17
C TYR A 371 0.23 15.64 3.32
N ALA A 372 0.85 15.28 2.20
CA ALA A 372 0.29 14.40 1.19
C ALA A 372 0.35 12.91 1.56
N SER A 373 1.28 12.54 2.44
CA SER A 373 1.47 11.19 2.98
C SER A 373 2.25 11.26 4.30
N ASP A 374 2.31 10.16 5.03
CA ASP A 374 3.11 10.09 6.26
C ASP A 374 4.61 10.25 5.97
N GLU A 375 5.09 9.69 4.85
CA GLU A 375 6.47 9.82 4.37
C GLU A 375 6.83 11.28 4.09
N SER A 376 5.92 12.03 3.47
CA SER A 376 6.11 13.47 3.21
C SER A 376 6.19 14.30 4.49
N ARG A 377 5.42 13.94 5.52
CA ARG A 377 5.54 14.53 6.85
C ARG A 377 6.87 14.13 7.53
N MET A 378 7.31 12.87 7.36
CA MET A 378 8.60 12.42 7.90
C MET A 378 9.77 13.20 7.31
N LEU A 379 9.73 13.54 6.02
CA LEU A 379 10.71 14.45 5.40
C LEU A 379 10.69 15.85 6.03
N ALA A 380 9.50 16.37 6.33
CA ALA A 380 9.38 17.68 6.98
C ALA A 380 10.03 17.70 8.38
N GLU A 381 9.91 16.61 9.14
CA GLU A 381 10.61 16.46 10.43
C GLU A 381 12.14 16.31 10.27
N MET A 382 12.62 16.00 9.08
CA MET A 382 14.05 16.05 8.72
C MET A 382 14.52 17.42 8.21
N GLY A 383 13.59 18.40 8.12
CA GLY A 383 13.87 19.77 7.67
C GLY A 383 13.43 20.08 6.24
N ASP A 384 12.90 19.13 5.51
CA ASP A 384 12.46 19.32 4.11
C ASP A 384 10.92 19.34 3.99
N ARG A 385 10.37 20.53 3.79
CA ARG A 385 8.93 20.78 3.68
C ARG A 385 8.41 20.87 2.25
N THR A 386 9.11 20.33 1.28
CA THR A 386 8.74 20.37 -0.15
C THR A 386 7.30 19.86 -0.40
N PHE A 387 6.87 18.86 0.35
CA PHE A 387 5.55 18.23 0.21
C PHE A 387 4.49 18.76 1.18
N ARG A 388 4.74 19.91 1.82
CA ARG A 388 3.74 20.56 2.65
C ARG A 388 2.62 21.14 1.77
N LEU A 389 1.39 20.68 1.96
CA LEU A 389 0.23 21.12 1.18
C LEU A 389 -0.40 22.40 1.72
N GLY A 390 -0.26 22.65 3.00
CA GLY A 390 -0.82 23.81 3.67
C GLY A 390 -0.86 23.67 5.19
N ASN A 391 -1.78 24.40 5.85
CA ASN A 391 -1.97 24.37 7.31
C ASN A 391 -3.46 24.51 7.63
N VAL A 392 -3.99 23.72 8.58
CA VAL A 392 -5.42 23.68 8.95
C VAL A 392 -5.98 25.02 9.43
N HIS A 393 -5.14 25.92 9.95
CA HIS A 393 -5.55 27.26 10.40
C HIS A 393 -5.61 28.30 9.28
N LYS A 394 -4.99 28.02 8.11
CA LYS A 394 -4.82 28.99 7.02
C LYS A 394 -5.49 28.56 5.70
N ASN A 395 -5.68 27.25 5.53
CA ASN A 395 -6.10 26.69 4.26
C ASN A 395 -7.44 25.96 4.39
N THR A 396 -8.19 25.92 3.30
CA THR A 396 -9.34 25.05 3.12
C THR A 396 -8.90 23.75 2.40
N ARG A 397 -9.73 22.71 2.45
CA ARG A 397 -9.48 21.50 1.66
C ARG A 397 -9.25 21.83 0.17
N ARG A 398 -10.05 22.73 -0.42
CA ARG A 398 -9.89 23.14 -1.83
C ARG A 398 -8.50 23.73 -2.10
N THR A 399 -8.03 24.66 -1.26
CA THR A 399 -6.72 25.30 -1.47
C THR A 399 -5.56 24.35 -1.27
N ILE A 400 -5.70 23.30 -0.43
CA ILE A 400 -4.73 22.23 -0.26
C ILE A 400 -4.59 21.43 -1.55
N PHE A 401 -5.68 20.97 -2.14
CA PHE A 401 -5.66 20.14 -3.36
C PHE A 401 -5.32 20.91 -4.64
N THR A 402 -5.39 22.24 -4.62
CA THR A 402 -4.94 23.11 -5.72
C THR A 402 -3.57 23.73 -5.47
N SER A 403 -2.88 23.33 -4.42
CA SER A 403 -1.51 23.77 -4.14
C SER A 403 -0.53 23.20 -5.16
N ASP A 404 0.55 23.93 -5.43
CA ASP A 404 1.60 23.47 -6.35
C ASP A 404 2.19 22.09 -5.94
N PRO A 405 2.52 21.83 -4.65
CA PRO A 405 2.96 20.50 -4.23
C PRO A 405 1.96 19.39 -4.54
N ALA A 406 0.66 19.59 -4.28
CA ALA A 406 -0.38 18.59 -4.54
C ALA A 406 -0.47 18.25 -6.03
N LEU A 407 -0.47 19.27 -6.90
CA LEU A 407 -0.55 19.09 -8.35
C LEU A 407 0.69 18.37 -8.91
N ARG A 408 1.89 18.74 -8.45
CA ARG A 408 3.14 18.07 -8.86
C ARG A 408 3.17 16.61 -8.41
N MET A 409 2.76 16.33 -7.17
CA MET A 409 2.68 14.96 -6.67
C MET A 409 1.69 14.12 -7.48
N PHE A 410 0.51 14.68 -7.80
CA PHE A 410 -0.44 14.01 -8.66
C PHE A 410 0.18 13.63 -10.02
N GLN A 411 0.87 14.58 -10.69
CA GLN A 411 1.54 14.32 -11.96
C GLN A 411 2.65 13.26 -11.81
N ALA A 412 3.47 13.35 -10.78
CA ALA A 412 4.58 12.43 -10.54
C ALA A 412 4.14 11.03 -10.09
N SER A 413 2.91 10.87 -9.61
CA SER A 413 2.31 9.57 -9.24
C SER A 413 1.59 8.85 -10.39
N CYS A 414 1.39 9.54 -11.53
CA CYS A 414 0.71 8.97 -12.69
C CYS A 414 1.67 8.08 -13.51
N ASN A 415 1.84 6.83 -13.09
CA ASN A 415 2.81 5.93 -13.70
C ASN A 415 2.54 5.60 -15.17
N GLN A 416 1.31 5.84 -15.66
CA GLN A 416 0.95 5.73 -17.07
C GLN A 416 1.71 6.74 -17.95
N ALA A 417 2.13 7.87 -17.37
CA ALA A 417 2.82 8.95 -18.08
C ALA A 417 4.30 9.08 -17.73
N LEU A 418 4.84 8.18 -16.90
CA LEU A 418 6.24 8.23 -16.46
C LEU A 418 7.13 7.36 -17.33
N ALA A 419 8.29 7.90 -17.71
CA ALA A 419 9.31 7.17 -18.45
C ALA A 419 9.73 5.89 -17.70
N GLY A 420 9.78 4.78 -18.42
CA GLY A 420 10.09 3.45 -17.89
C GLY A 420 8.94 2.78 -17.12
N CYS A 421 7.86 3.52 -16.82
CA CYS A 421 6.62 2.93 -16.28
C CYS A 421 5.58 2.71 -17.39
N SER A 422 5.42 3.66 -18.31
CA SER A 422 4.41 3.62 -19.39
C SER A 422 4.45 2.32 -20.20
N ASP A 423 5.63 1.79 -20.45
CA ASP A 423 5.85 0.57 -21.25
C ASP A 423 6.07 -0.70 -20.39
N CYS A 424 6.05 -0.55 -19.06
CA CYS A 424 6.29 -1.67 -18.16
C CYS A 424 5.08 -2.60 -18.10
N ALA A 425 5.29 -3.91 -18.27
CA ALA A 425 4.24 -4.91 -18.16
C ALA A 425 3.51 -4.87 -16.80
N PHE A 426 4.18 -4.47 -15.73
CA PHE A 426 3.59 -4.38 -14.40
C PHE A 426 2.95 -3.02 -14.09
N GLN A 427 2.94 -2.08 -15.04
CA GLN A 427 2.44 -0.72 -14.83
C GLN A 427 1.05 -0.70 -14.21
N THR A 428 0.13 -1.52 -14.69
CA THR A 428 -1.28 -1.56 -14.24
C THR A 428 -1.42 -2.01 -12.78
N TYR A 429 -0.48 -2.78 -12.26
CA TYR A 429 -0.48 -3.29 -10.89
C TYR A 429 0.37 -2.47 -9.94
N CYS A 430 1.33 -1.69 -10.47
CA CYS A 430 2.33 -0.94 -9.73
C CYS A 430 1.86 0.49 -9.43
N ALA A 431 2.63 1.21 -8.59
CA ALA A 431 2.51 2.64 -8.38
C ALA A 431 3.88 3.32 -8.42
N ALA A 432 3.87 4.62 -8.66
CA ALA A 432 5.03 5.48 -8.45
C ALA A 432 4.86 6.22 -7.13
N ASP A 433 5.94 6.31 -6.37
CA ASP A 433 6.01 7.02 -5.10
C ASP A 433 6.90 8.27 -5.26
N PRO A 434 6.30 9.46 -5.43
CA PRO A 434 7.03 10.70 -5.62
C PRO A 434 7.91 11.07 -4.43
N VAL A 435 7.46 10.77 -3.21
CA VAL A 435 8.18 11.10 -1.97
C VAL A 435 9.41 10.22 -1.83
N TYR A 436 9.27 8.92 -2.11
CA TYR A 436 10.41 8.00 -2.11
C TYR A 436 11.47 8.39 -3.15
N HIS A 437 11.05 8.69 -4.38
CA HIS A 437 11.98 9.08 -5.44
C HIS A 437 12.68 10.39 -5.11
N TYR A 438 11.95 11.37 -4.61
CA TYR A 438 12.55 12.63 -4.15
C TYR A 438 13.57 12.40 -3.01
N ALA A 439 13.21 11.63 -2.00
CA ALA A 439 14.08 11.34 -0.87
C ALA A 439 15.36 10.58 -1.25
N THR A 440 15.28 9.69 -2.26
CA THR A 440 16.41 8.83 -2.63
C THR A 440 17.18 9.29 -3.86
N GLN A 441 16.58 10.11 -4.72
CA GLN A 441 17.15 10.53 -6.00
C GLN A 441 17.11 12.04 -6.24
N GLY A 442 16.47 12.83 -5.35
CA GLY A 442 16.34 14.29 -5.49
C GLY A 442 15.33 14.74 -6.53
N ASP A 443 14.52 13.84 -7.08
CA ASP A 443 13.53 14.12 -8.11
C ASP A 443 12.24 13.33 -7.88
N MET A 444 11.08 14.00 -7.88
CA MET A 444 9.76 13.38 -7.67
C MET A 444 9.40 12.35 -8.75
N TYR A 445 9.79 12.60 -10.00
CA TYR A 445 9.52 11.68 -11.12
C TYR A 445 10.38 10.43 -11.03
N GLY A 446 11.62 10.57 -10.57
CA GLY A 446 12.57 9.50 -10.34
C GLY A 446 13.10 8.82 -11.60
N ASN A 447 14.25 8.17 -11.46
CA ASN A 447 14.90 7.37 -12.49
C ASN A 447 14.66 5.88 -12.19
N ARG A 448 13.87 5.16 -13.01
CA ARG A 448 13.47 3.76 -12.78
C ARG A 448 14.65 2.79 -12.73
N PRO A 449 15.63 2.83 -13.67
CA PRO A 449 16.79 1.95 -13.64
C PRO A 449 17.60 1.96 -12.34
N THR A 450 17.60 3.07 -11.62
CA THR A 450 18.37 3.25 -10.36
C THR A 450 17.49 3.30 -9.12
N SER A 451 16.17 3.11 -9.26
CA SER A 451 15.21 3.15 -8.15
C SER A 451 15.15 1.83 -7.41
N GLY A 452 15.48 1.82 -6.11
CA GLY A 452 15.29 0.66 -5.23
C GLY A 452 13.81 0.23 -5.10
N LEU A 453 12.87 1.19 -5.14
CA LEU A 453 11.44 0.90 -5.18
C LEU A 453 11.07 0.12 -6.45
N CYS A 454 11.54 0.58 -7.61
CA CYS A 454 11.29 -0.10 -8.88
C CYS A 454 11.92 -1.50 -8.90
N ALA A 455 13.16 -1.65 -8.48
CA ALA A 455 13.85 -2.94 -8.39
C ALA A 455 13.08 -3.93 -7.49
N ARG A 456 12.65 -3.48 -6.30
CA ARG A 456 11.83 -4.29 -5.39
C ARG A 456 10.53 -4.75 -6.06
N ASN A 457 9.76 -3.81 -6.58
CA ASN A 457 8.45 -4.12 -7.14
C ASN A 457 8.57 -5.05 -8.36
N MET A 458 9.53 -4.81 -9.24
CA MET A 458 9.81 -5.67 -10.39
C MET A 458 10.07 -7.11 -9.99
N GLU A 459 10.93 -7.34 -8.99
CA GLU A 459 11.30 -8.69 -8.56
C GLU A 459 10.17 -9.38 -7.78
N VAL A 460 9.40 -8.64 -6.98
CA VAL A 460 8.21 -9.19 -6.32
C VAL A 460 7.15 -9.57 -7.34
N PHE A 461 6.85 -8.73 -8.33
CA PHE A 461 5.92 -9.08 -9.42
C PHE A 461 6.37 -10.31 -10.19
N LYS A 462 7.65 -10.37 -10.61
CA LYS A 462 8.19 -11.55 -11.29
C LYS A 462 8.02 -12.82 -10.45
N HIS A 463 8.27 -12.73 -9.15
CA HIS A 463 8.09 -13.86 -8.26
C HIS A 463 6.62 -14.31 -8.18
N LEU A 464 5.68 -13.37 -8.00
CA LEU A 464 4.25 -13.69 -7.94
C LEU A 464 3.73 -14.25 -9.28
N PHE A 465 4.12 -13.66 -10.41
CA PHE A 465 3.77 -14.19 -11.72
C PHE A 465 4.38 -15.57 -11.97
N SER A 466 5.55 -15.88 -11.40
CA SER A 466 6.10 -17.24 -11.49
C SER A 466 5.29 -18.27 -10.70
N LEU A 467 4.76 -17.89 -9.54
CA LEU A 467 3.84 -18.77 -8.77
C LEU A 467 2.53 -18.99 -9.51
N ILE A 468 1.98 -17.93 -10.12
CA ILE A 468 0.75 -18.01 -10.92
C ILE A 468 0.96 -18.90 -12.16
N GLU A 469 2.07 -18.76 -12.85
CA GLU A 469 2.38 -19.56 -14.06
C GLU A 469 2.62 -21.04 -13.74
N GLN A 470 3.26 -21.34 -12.60
CA GLN A 470 3.42 -22.73 -12.14
C GLN A 470 2.09 -23.40 -11.87
N ASN A 471 1.08 -22.61 -11.50
CA ASN A 471 -0.31 -23.01 -11.25
C ASN A 471 -0.43 -24.26 -10.35
N ASP A 472 0.44 -24.35 -9.31
CA ASP A 472 0.34 -25.41 -8.32
C ASP A 472 -1.00 -25.27 -7.57
N PRO A 473 -1.88 -26.30 -7.59
CA PRO A 473 -3.24 -26.17 -7.05
C PRO A 473 -3.28 -25.74 -5.57
N ASP A 474 -2.39 -26.28 -4.73
CA ASP A 474 -2.36 -25.94 -3.31
C ASP A 474 -1.89 -24.50 -3.07
N THR A 475 -0.85 -24.08 -3.79
CA THR A 475 -0.39 -22.69 -3.75
C THR A 475 -1.48 -21.74 -4.21
N MET A 476 -2.12 -22.01 -5.35
CA MET A 476 -3.18 -21.14 -5.88
C MET A 476 -4.39 -21.07 -4.93
N ARG A 477 -4.79 -22.18 -4.31
CA ARG A 477 -5.85 -22.20 -3.30
C ARG A 477 -5.50 -21.30 -2.09
N ILE A 478 -4.27 -21.34 -1.61
CA ILE A 478 -3.78 -20.47 -0.52
C ILE A 478 -3.83 -19.00 -0.96
N LEU A 479 -3.28 -18.67 -2.13
CA LEU A 479 -3.24 -17.29 -2.64
C LEU A 479 -4.64 -16.70 -2.81
N TRP A 480 -5.59 -17.48 -3.35
CA TRP A 480 -6.98 -17.08 -3.45
C TRP A 480 -7.66 -16.89 -2.09
N SER A 481 -7.39 -17.75 -1.10
CA SER A 481 -7.94 -17.61 0.25
C SER A 481 -7.55 -16.28 0.91
N TRP A 482 -6.39 -15.73 0.55
CA TRP A 482 -5.97 -14.41 1.04
C TRP A 482 -6.79 -13.26 0.40
N ILE A 483 -7.28 -13.44 -0.83
CA ILE A 483 -8.03 -12.40 -1.55
C ILE A 483 -9.51 -12.40 -1.15
N VAL A 484 -10.14 -13.57 -1.14
CA VAL A 484 -11.60 -13.71 -0.99
C VAL A 484 -12.05 -14.34 0.35
N GLY A 485 -11.12 -14.60 1.26
CA GLY A 485 -11.41 -15.28 2.54
C GLY A 485 -11.48 -16.79 2.38
N ASP A 486 -12.28 -17.46 3.21
CA ASP A 486 -12.41 -18.93 3.21
C ASP A 486 -13.25 -19.48 2.03
N TYR A 487 -13.15 -18.83 0.88
CA TYR A 487 -13.84 -19.17 -0.34
C TYR A 487 -13.15 -20.33 -1.07
N ASP A 488 -13.89 -21.34 -1.48
CA ASP A 488 -13.39 -22.40 -2.36
C ASP A 488 -13.44 -21.88 -3.82
N PRO A 489 -12.28 -21.70 -4.48
CA PRO A 489 -12.25 -21.28 -5.89
C PRO A 489 -13.00 -22.23 -6.83
N CYS A 490 -13.18 -23.51 -6.45
CA CYS A 490 -13.90 -24.50 -7.23
C CYS A 490 -15.42 -24.27 -7.23
N GLU A 491 -15.98 -23.45 -6.33
CA GLU A 491 -17.40 -23.15 -6.32
C GLU A 491 -17.84 -22.05 -7.31
N VAL A 492 -16.92 -21.25 -7.88
CA VAL A 492 -17.27 -20.11 -8.76
C VAL A 492 -16.51 -20.06 -10.09
N ALA A 493 -15.37 -20.73 -10.23
CA ALA A 493 -14.78 -20.91 -11.55
C ALA A 493 -15.29 -22.24 -12.12
N PRO A 494 -15.92 -22.28 -13.30
CA PRO A 494 -16.06 -23.54 -13.98
C PRO A 494 -14.66 -24.10 -14.19
N CYS A 495 -14.40 -25.27 -13.60
CA CYS A 495 -13.20 -26.03 -13.86
C CYS A 495 -13.15 -26.27 -15.37
N ALA A 496 -12.27 -25.55 -16.08
CA ALA A 496 -11.99 -25.77 -17.48
C ALA A 496 -10.81 -26.73 -17.60
#